data_ea233f00dac54f1e5e09cac2c7503a77
#
_entry.id   ea233f00dac54f1e5e09cac2c7503a77
#
_cell.length_a   1.000
_cell.length_b   1.000
_cell.length_c   1.000
_cell.angle_alpha   90.00
_cell.angle_beta   90.00
_cell.angle_gamma   90.00
#
_symmetry.space_group_name_H-M   'P 1'
#
loop_
_entity.id
_entity.type
_entity.pdbx_description
1 polymer ?
#
loop_
_entity_poly.entity_id
_entity_poly.type
_entity_poly.pdbx_seq_one_letter_code
_entity_poly.pdbx_strand_id
1 'polypeptide(L)'
;MITIQGLYNTAVCFTPELEEAARKQIQTVCDQAEFAGCKIRIMPDVHAGKGCTIGTTMTIHDKIVPGMVGVDIGCGMETVELREREIDFEKLDALIRKEIPYGREVRDIPHALNTEIDLTHLRCTDQVNLNRAMRSIGSLGGGNHFIEVDRAEDGRLFLVVHSGSRHLGTEVAEHYQNEGRRALWGGAQYQVQATIDHLKAEGRFQEIQKTIKALKKEHELNIPKDLAYVEGKLFEDYIHDMKLTQQFAMLNRKAMVDVIMTGMGFTAVETFTTIHNYIDTDAMILRKGSVSAKAGEKLLIPINMRDGSLICSGKGNEDWNCSAPHGAGRLMSRKAAFNALSMEEFQKEMEGIYTTCVVPDTLDESPMAYKSMDEIVAQIGPTAEIIERIRPVYNFKAAD
;
A
#
# COMPACT_ATOMS: atom_id res chain seq x y z
N MET A 1 2.28 23.46 -5.09
CA MET A 1 3.54 22.74 -4.74
C MET A 1 4.06 23.32 -3.43
N ILE A 2 4.41 22.45 -2.47
CA ILE A 2 4.88 22.82 -1.12
C ILE A 2 6.27 22.20 -0.93
N THR A 3 7.21 22.97 -0.36
CA THR A 3 8.54 22.49 0.01
C THR A 3 8.62 22.39 1.53
N ILE A 4 9.10 21.25 2.04
CA ILE A 4 9.34 21.03 3.47
C ILE A 4 10.84 20.85 3.67
N GLN A 5 11.45 21.81 4.35
CA GLN A 5 12.87 21.82 4.68
C GLN A 5 13.07 21.21 6.07
N GLY A 6 13.77 20.09 6.14
CA GLY A 6 14.22 19.50 7.40
C GLY A 6 15.67 19.82 7.72
N LEU A 7 16.21 19.19 8.76
CA LEU A 7 17.59 19.38 9.22
C LEU A 7 18.61 18.81 8.22
N TYR A 8 18.30 17.70 7.55
CA TYR A 8 19.23 16.98 6.68
C TYR A 8 18.73 16.80 5.25
N ASN A 9 17.44 16.98 5.00
CA ASN A 9 16.87 16.76 3.69
C ASN A 9 15.70 17.73 3.39
N THR A 10 15.28 17.74 2.14
CA THR A 10 14.15 18.56 1.67
C THR A 10 13.19 17.68 0.87
N ALA A 11 11.91 17.72 1.23
CA ALA A 11 10.85 17.08 0.46
C ALA A 11 10.10 18.10 -0.42
N VAL A 12 9.70 17.68 -1.60
CA VAL A 12 8.80 18.44 -2.50
C VAL A 12 7.47 17.71 -2.58
N CYS A 13 6.38 18.43 -2.21
CA CYS A 13 5.02 17.93 -2.24
C CYS A 13 4.27 18.54 -3.42
N PHE A 14 3.74 17.69 -4.30
CA PHE A 14 3.03 18.11 -5.53
C PHE A 14 1.54 18.32 -5.28
N THR A 15 1.21 18.96 -4.16
CA THR A 15 -0.14 19.34 -3.77
C THR A 15 -0.19 20.81 -3.37
N PRO A 16 -1.31 21.55 -3.57
CA PRO A 16 -1.48 22.90 -3.05
C PRO A 16 -1.71 22.94 -1.56
N GLU A 17 -2.30 21.89 -1.00
CA GLU A 17 -2.67 21.77 0.40
C GLU A 17 -2.10 20.51 1.05
N LEU A 18 -1.78 20.60 2.33
CA LEU A 18 -1.19 19.50 3.08
C LEU A 18 -1.72 19.54 4.52
N GLU A 19 -2.34 18.45 4.95
CA GLU A 19 -2.80 18.31 6.32
C GLU A 19 -1.64 18.36 7.32
N GLU A 20 -1.86 18.88 8.50
CA GLU A 20 -0.81 19.07 9.51
C GLU A 20 -0.16 17.76 9.96
N ALA A 21 -0.92 16.67 10.03
CA ALA A 21 -0.39 15.35 10.39
C ALA A 21 0.60 14.84 9.32
N ALA A 22 0.27 14.96 8.04
CA ALA A 22 1.15 14.61 6.94
C ALA A 22 2.39 15.50 6.91
N ARG A 23 2.24 16.81 7.12
CA ARG A 23 3.36 17.75 7.21
C ARG A 23 4.37 17.33 8.27
N LYS A 24 3.90 16.98 9.48
CA LYS A 24 4.76 16.53 10.58
C LYS A 24 5.50 15.23 10.24
N GLN A 25 4.82 14.27 9.59
CA GLN A 25 5.46 13.03 9.17
C GLN A 25 6.57 13.27 8.15
N ILE A 26 6.34 14.12 7.14
CA ILE A 26 7.33 14.48 6.13
C ILE A 26 8.50 15.21 6.78
N GLN A 27 8.24 16.20 7.66
CA GLN A 27 9.27 16.90 8.41
C GLN A 27 10.14 15.94 9.20
N THR A 28 9.52 14.98 9.91
CA THR A 28 10.22 13.95 10.68
C THR A 28 11.19 13.12 9.82
N VAL A 29 10.80 12.75 8.60
CA VAL A 29 11.69 12.04 7.65
C VAL A 29 12.84 12.96 7.20
N CYS A 30 12.55 14.23 6.87
CA CYS A 30 13.56 15.19 6.44
C CYS A 30 14.56 15.58 7.55
N ASP A 31 14.19 15.36 8.81
CA ASP A 31 15.05 15.61 9.98
C ASP A 31 15.98 14.44 10.33
N GLN A 32 15.94 13.33 9.57
CA GLN A 32 16.82 12.18 9.81
C GLN A 32 18.09 12.26 8.97
N ALA A 33 19.24 12.18 9.61
CA ALA A 33 20.57 12.20 8.96
C ALA A 33 20.79 10.99 8.03
N GLU A 34 20.14 9.87 8.35
CA GLU A 34 20.24 8.59 7.64
C GLU A 34 19.68 8.66 6.22
N PHE A 35 18.81 9.65 5.94
CA PHE A 35 18.21 9.87 4.61
C PHE A 35 18.78 11.11 3.92
N ALA A 36 19.90 11.66 4.43
CA ALA A 36 20.58 12.77 3.78
C ALA A 36 20.94 12.41 2.32
N GLY A 37 20.63 13.32 1.38
CA GLY A 37 20.85 13.10 -0.05
C GLY A 37 19.81 12.24 -0.76
N CYS A 38 18.87 11.61 -0.06
CA CYS A 38 17.73 10.95 -0.69
C CYS A 38 16.78 11.97 -1.30
N LYS A 39 16.31 11.72 -2.53
CA LYS A 39 15.34 12.57 -3.22
C LYS A 39 13.92 12.19 -2.77
N ILE A 40 13.31 13.01 -1.91
CA ILE A 40 11.99 12.79 -1.34
C ILE A 40 10.94 13.56 -2.17
N ARG A 41 9.96 12.86 -2.70
CA ARG A 41 8.85 13.41 -3.49
C ARG A 41 7.52 12.89 -2.98
N ILE A 42 6.56 13.78 -2.85
CA ILE A 42 5.26 13.49 -2.25
C ILE A 42 4.17 13.77 -3.29
N MET A 43 3.38 12.75 -3.59
CA MET A 43 2.35 12.79 -4.61
C MET A 43 1.11 13.61 -4.19
N PRO A 44 0.26 14.05 -5.15
CA PRO A 44 -0.92 14.87 -4.88
C PRO A 44 -1.96 14.26 -3.94
N ASP A 45 -2.08 12.93 -3.94
CA ASP A 45 -3.00 12.15 -3.12
C ASP A 45 -2.54 11.95 -1.67
N VAL A 46 -1.51 12.68 -1.25
CA VAL A 46 -0.88 12.56 0.06
C VAL A 46 -1.88 12.69 1.22
N HIS A 47 -1.71 11.82 2.19
CA HIS A 47 -2.38 11.85 3.50
C HIS A 47 -1.53 11.15 4.56
N ALA A 48 -1.85 11.36 5.85
CA ALA A 48 -1.11 10.72 6.93
C ALA A 48 -1.26 9.18 6.89
N GLY A 49 -0.15 8.48 7.13
CA GLY A 49 -0.07 7.03 7.13
C GLY A 49 0.66 6.48 8.36
N LYS A 50 0.76 5.16 8.48
CA LYS A 50 1.57 4.53 9.54
C LYS A 50 3.06 4.62 9.17
N GLY A 51 3.85 5.27 10.02
CA GLY A 51 5.30 5.44 9.86
C GLY A 51 5.68 6.64 8.97
N CYS A 52 5.12 6.75 7.78
CA CYS A 52 5.26 7.94 6.92
C CYS A 52 3.97 8.15 6.11
N THR A 53 3.90 9.26 5.39
CA THR A 53 2.75 9.58 4.54
C THR A 53 2.55 8.57 3.42
N ILE A 54 1.29 8.30 3.07
CA ILE A 54 0.89 7.69 1.81
C ILE A 54 1.12 8.73 0.70
N GLY A 55 1.48 8.31 -0.50
CA GLY A 55 1.91 9.20 -1.59
C GLY A 55 3.41 9.52 -1.55
N THR A 56 4.22 8.81 -0.76
CA THR A 56 5.65 9.05 -0.65
C THR A 56 6.45 8.26 -1.69
N THR A 57 7.39 8.94 -2.35
CA THR A 57 8.48 8.30 -3.09
C THR A 57 9.82 8.84 -2.62
N MET A 58 10.82 7.96 -2.53
CA MET A 58 12.15 8.32 -2.06
C MET A 58 13.22 7.47 -2.76
N THR A 59 14.31 8.10 -3.23
CA THR A 59 15.49 7.34 -3.67
C THR A 59 16.14 6.67 -2.46
N ILE A 60 16.68 5.48 -2.66
CA ILE A 60 17.30 4.67 -1.62
C ILE A 60 18.77 4.49 -1.94
N HIS A 61 19.62 4.48 -0.91
CA HIS A 61 21.04 4.15 -1.02
C HIS A 61 21.31 2.79 -0.35
N ASP A 62 21.66 2.82 0.93
CA ASP A 62 22.11 1.65 1.71
C ASP A 62 21.20 1.32 2.91
N LYS A 63 20.12 2.08 3.10
CA LYS A 63 19.19 1.94 4.22
C LYS A 63 17.75 1.96 3.73
N ILE A 64 16.91 1.10 4.31
CA ILE A 64 15.48 1.03 4.05
C ILE A 64 14.71 0.99 5.35
N VAL A 65 13.63 1.75 5.43
CA VAL A 65 12.61 1.60 6.47
C VAL A 65 11.48 0.72 5.93
N PRO A 66 11.32 -0.53 6.40
CA PRO A 66 10.26 -1.42 5.91
C PRO A 66 8.85 -0.82 6.04
N GLY A 67 8.59 -0.08 7.12
CA GLY A 67 7.34 0.65 7.34
C GLY A 67 7.06 1.75 6.32
N MET A 68 8.10 2.27 5.64
CA MET A 68 7.94 3.26 4.56
C MET A 68 7.63 2.62 3.20
N VAL A 69 7.78 1.31 3.03
CA VAL A 69 7.23 0.57 1.88
C VAL A 69 5.74 0.29 2.10
N GLY A 70 5.37 0.02 3.33
CA GLY A 70 4.02 -0.35 3.74
C GLY A 70 3.92 -1.83 4.08
N VAL A 71 2.86 -2.19 4.81
CA VAL A 71 2.64 -3.57 5.28
C VAL A 71 1.98 -4.44 4.19
N ASP A 72 1.28 -3.84 3.24
CA ASP A 72 0.73 -4.55 2.09
C ASP A 72 1.68 -4.42 0.90
N ILE A 73 2.79 -5.15 0.98
CA ILE A 73 3.85 -5.16 -0.03
C ILE A 73 3.29 -5.66 -1.37
N GLY A 74 3.53 -4.92 -2.45
CA GLY A 74 3.07 -5.30 -3.78
C GLY A 74 1.56 -5.12 -4.00
N CYS A 75 0.86 -4.40 -3.10
CA CYS A 75 -0.52 -3.99 -3.34
C CYS A 75 -0.60 -3.22 -4.65
N GLY A 76 -1.67 -3.46 -5.42
CA GLY A 76 -1.83 -2.88 -6.75
C GLY A 76 -3.08 -3.38 -7.45
N MET A 77 -3.25 -2.92 -8.67
CA MET A 77 -4.36 -3.27 -9.53
C MET A 77 -3.91 -4.15 -10.69
N GLU A 78 -4.72 -5.14 -11.01
CA GLU A 78 -4.69 -5.85 -12.28
C GLU A 78 -5.87 -5.36 -13.10
N THR A 79 -5.61 -4.83 -14.30
CA THR A 79 -6.61 -4.23 -15.17
C THR A 79 -6.69 -5.02 -16.47
N VAL A 80 -7.89 -5.49 -16.82
CA VAL A 80 -8.14 -6.29 -18.02
C VAL A 80 -9.19 -5.61 -18.89
N GLU A 81 -8.83 -5.19 -20.09
CA GLU A 81 -9.80 -4.79 -21.11
C GLU A 81 -10.55 -6.02 -21.63
N LEU A 82 -11.88 -6.01 -21.54
CA LEU A 82 -12.74 -7.10 -21.96
C LEU A 82 -13.18 -6.92 -23.41
N ARG A 83 -13.31 -8.06 -24.14
CA ARG A 83 -13.93 -8.06 -25.48
C ARG A 83 -15.42 -7.84 -25.40
N GLU A 84 -16.05 -8.33 -24.35
CA GLU A 84 -17.47 -8.22 -24.07
C GLU A 84 -17.86 -6.76 -23.83
N ARG A 85 -19.10 -6.40 -24.24
CA ARG A 85 -19.64 -5.04 -24.07
C ARG A 85 -20.81 -5.00 -23.07
N GLU A 86 -21.33 -6.16 -22.71
CA GLU A 86 -22.41 -6.33 -21.75
C GLU A 86 -22.04 -7.43 -20.75
N ILE A 87 -22.47 -7.26 -19.51
CA ILE A 87 -22.19 -8.18 -18.40
C ILE A 87 -23.46 -8.43 -17.60
N ASP A 88 -23.68 -9.68 -17.24
CA ASP A 88 -24.64 -10.09 -16.23
C ASP A 88 -24.05 -9.84 -14.83
N PHE A 89 -24.42 -8.72 -14.21
CA PHE A 89 -23.86 -8.31 -12.92
C PHE A 89 -24.32 -9.22 -11.77
N GLU A 90 -25.54 -9.78 -11.83
CA GLU A 90 -26.02 -10.72 -10.80
C GLU A 90 -25.20 -12.00 -10.83
N LYS A 91 -24.92 -12.52 -12.02
CA LYS A 91 -24.05 -13.69 -12.21
C LYS A 91 -22.61 -13.39 -11.74
N LEU A 92 -22.08 -12.20 -12.05
CA LEU A 92 -20.75 -11.79 -11.64
C LEU A 92 -20.64 -11.68 -10.11
N ASP A 93 -21.59 -11.02 -9.45
CA ASP A 93 -21.62 -10.87 -7.99
C ASP A 93 -21.73 -12.24 -7.29
N ALA A 94 -22.60 -13.10 -7.78
CA ALA A 94 -22.76 -14.47 -7.27
C ALA A 94 -21.48 -15.31 -7.43
N LEU A 95 -20.79 -15.19 -8.57
CA LEU A 95 -19.52 -15.86 -8.83
C LEU A 95 -18.42 -15.36 -7.86
N ILE A 96 -18.26 -14.04 -7.72
CA ILE A 96 -17.26 -13.45 -6.84
C ILE A 96 -17.51 -13.92 -5.40
N ARG A 97 -18.74 -13.82 -4.90
CA ARG A 97 -19.07 -14.24 -3.53
C ARG A 97 -18.84 -15.70 -3.26
N LYS A 98 -19.02 -16.55 -4.26
CA LYS A 98 -18.86 -18.00 -4.13
C LYS A 98 -17.40 -18.45 -4.23
N GLU A 99 -16.62 -17.87 -5.13
CA GLU A 99 -15.32 -18.41 -5.55
C GLU A 99 -14.13 -17.59 -5.05
N ILE A 100 -14.32 -16.33 -4.61
CA ILE A 100 -13.25 -15.45 -4.16
C ILE A 100 -13.46 -15.12 -2.67
N PRO A 101 -12.67 -15.71 -1.77
CA PRO A 101 -12.69 -15.33 -0.36
C PRO A 101 -12.36 -13.84 -0.18
N TYR A 102 -13.00 -13.18 0.79
CA TYR A 102 -12.80 -11.75 1.06
C TYR A 102 -12.71 -11.47 2.56
N GLY A 103 -12.40 -10.24 2.94
CA GLY A 103 -12.13 -9.90 4.33
C GLY A 103 -10.95 -10.71 4.89
N ARG A 104 -11.17 -11.45 5.97
CA ARG A 104 -10.16 -12.29 6.63
C ARG A 104 -10.12 -13.72 6.12
N GLU A 105 -11.02 -14.08 5.23
CA GLU A 105 -11.12 -15.43 4.70
C GLU A 105 -10.00 -15.75 3.72
N VAL A 106 -9.69 -17.02 3.61
CA VAL A 106 -8.74 -17.61 2.67
C VAL A 106 -9.37 -18.86 2.06
N ARG A 107 -8.81 -19.37 0.98
CA ARG A 107 -9.29 -20.58 0.30
C ARG A 107 -9.11 -21.82 1.21
N ASP A 108 -10.04 -22.77 1.11
CA ASP A 108 -9.91 -24.07 1.79
C ASP A 108 -8.77 -24.89 1.17
N ILE A 109 -8.64 -24.83 -0.15
CA ILE A 109 -7.59 -25.50 -0.93
C ILE A 109 -6.73 -24.44 -1.62
N PRO A 110 -5.39 -24.54 -1.57
CA PRO A 110 -4.50 -23.64 -2.28
C PRO A 110 -4.82 -23.56 -3.78
N HIS A 111 -4.76 -22.35 -4.35
CA HIS A 111 -4.95 -22.14 -5.79
C HIS A 111 -3.77 -22.75 -6.59
N ALA A 112 -4.02 -23.19 -7.81
CA ALA A 112 -3.00 -23.82 -8.67
C ALA A 112 -1.76 -22.93 -8.90
N LEU A 113 -1.93 -21.62 -8.94
CA LEU A 113 -0.82 -20.66 -9.09
C LEU A 113 0.19 -20.67 -7.93
N ASN A 114 -0.08 -21.37 -6.82
CA ASN A 114 0.95 -21.62 -5.80
C ASN A 114 2.15 -22.37 -6.33
N THR A 115 2.04 -23.12 -7.43
CA THR A 115 3.17 -23.80 -8.06
C THR A 115 4.12 -22.85 -8.79
N GLU A 116 3.73 -21.59 -9.01
CA GLU A 116 4.57 -20.58 -9.67
C GLU A 116 5.47 -19.81 -8.68
N ILE A 117 5.35 -20.07 -7.37
CA ILE A 117 6.15 -19.42 -6.33
C ILE A 117 6.55 -20.42 -5.23
N ASP A 118 7.79 -20.34 -4.78
CA ASP A 118 8.27 -21.10 -3.61
C ASP A 118 8.54 -20.18 -2.43
N LEU A 119 7.58 -20.06 -1.53
CA LEU A 119 7.67 -19.23 -0.33
C LEU A 119 8.67 -19.77 0.72
N THR A 120 9.20 -20.98 0.57
CA THR A 120 10.25 -21.50 1.45
C THR A 120 11.59 -20.79 1.21
N HIS A 121 11.73 -20.05 0.11
CA HIS A 121 12.88 -19.22 -0.19
C HIS A 121 12.90 -17.89 0.57
N LEU A 122 11.82 -17.51 1.27
CA LEU A 122 11.85 -16.34 2.15
C LEU A 122 12.95 -16.50 3.20
N ARG A 123 13.73 -15.46 3.42
CA ARG A 123 14.76 -15.41 4.47
C ARG A 123 14.15 -15.44 5.87
N CYS A 124 12.95 -14.84 6.00
CA CYS A 124 12.16 -14.85 7.21
C CYS A 124 11.11 -15.98 7.29
N THR A 125 11.33 -17.10 6.60
CA THR A 125 10.39 -18.23 6.51
C THR A 125 9.82 -18.66 7.87
N ASP A 126 10.66 -18.72 8.91
CA ASP A 126 10.25 -19.15 10.26
C ASP A 126 9.37 -18.11 11.00
N GLN A 127 9.21 -16.92 10.42
CA GLN A 127 8.46 -15.81 11.00
C GLN A 127 7.12 -15.57 10.31
N VAL A 128 6.78 -16.36 9.29
CA VAL A 128 5.55 -16.21 8.50
C VAL A 128 4.71 -17.48 8.51
N ASN A 129 3.40 -17.31 8.40
CA ASN A 129 2.47 -18.44 8.31
C ASN A 129 2.31 -18.91 6.86
N LEU A 130 3.23 -19.79 6.41
CA LEU A 130 3.25 -20.32 5.04
C LEU A 130 1.93 -21.02 4.65
N ASN A 131 1.32 -21.78 5.58
CA ASN A 131 0.06 -22.46 5.27
C ASN A 131 -1.07 -21.48 4.97
N ARG A 132 -1.17 -20.41 5.75
CA ARG A 132 -2.14 -19.33 5.50
C ARG A 132 -1.81 -18.59 4.20
N ALA A 133 -0.53 -18.28 3.96
CA ALA A 133 -0.08 -17.62 2.74
C ALA A 133 -0.48 -18.42 1.49
N MET A 134 -0.14 -19.70 1.42
CA MET A 134 -0.50 -20.56 0.29
C MET A 134 -2.00 -20.60 0.00
N ARG A 135 -2.85 -20.53 1.04
CA ARG A 135 -4.31 -20.48 0.88
C ARG A 135 -4.86 -19.09 0.58
N SER A 136 -4.01 -18.04 0.66
CA SER A 136 -4.43 -16.65 0.42
C SER A 136 -4.38 -16.25 -1.06
N ILE A 137 -3.66 -16.96 -1.93
CA ILE A 137 -3.68 -16.68 -3.39
C ILE A 137 -5.09 -16.87 -3.93
N GLY A 138 -5.60 -15.86 -4.63
CA GLY A 138 -6.98 -15.82 -5.13
C GLY A 138 -8.00 -15.37 -4.08
N SER A 139 -7.58 -14.55 -3.08
CA SER A 139 -8.47 -13.92 -2.10
C SER A 139 -8.34 -12.39 -2.13
N LEU A 140 -9.48 -11.70 -2.00
CA LEU A 140 -9.54 -10.24 -2.17
C LEU A 140 -8.97 -9.48 -0.97
N GLY A 141 -9.41 -9.81 0.24
CA GLY A 141 -9.15 -9.02 1.44
C GLY A 141 -10.28 -8.05 1.75
N GLY A 142 -9.98 -7.10 2.63
CA GLY A 142 -10.89 -6.05 3.04
C GLY A 142 -10.28 -4.66 2.85
N GLY A 143 -10.86 -3.68 3.50
CA GLY A 143 -10.40 -2.31 3.46
C GLY A 143 -10.60 -1.64 2.10
N ASN A 144 -9.54 -1.10 1.51
CA ASN A 144 -9.59 -0.44 0.21
C ASN A 144 -9.51 -1.41 -0.99
N HIS A 145 -9.45 -2.72 -0.77
CA HIS A 145 -9.46 -3.71 -1.86
C HIS A 145 -10.83 -3.80 -2.51
N PHE A 146 -10.86 -4.03 -3.81
CA PHE A 146 -12.10 -4.10 -4.58
C PHE A 146 -11.95 -4.94 -5.85
N ILE A 147 -13.09 -5.37 -6.38
CA ILE A 147 -13.25 -5.87 -7.75
C ILE A 147 -14.27 -4.98 -8.42
N GLU A 148 -13.91 -4.37 -9.55
CA GLU A 148 -14.74 -3.39 -10.23
C GLU A 148 -14.81 -3.70 -11.73
N VAL A 149 -15.93 -3.40 -12.34
CA VAL A 149 -16.02 -3.31 -13.80
C VAL A 149 -16.35 -1.88 -14.14
N ASP A 150 -15.45 -1.28 -14.91
CA ASP A 150 -15.55 0.07 -15.40
C ASP A 150 -15.93 0.11 -16.87
N ARG A 151 -16.64 1.15 -17.29
CA ARG A 151 -17.01 1.42 -18.68
C ARG A 151 -16.35 2.70 -19.19
N ALA A 152 -15.70 2.61 -20.35
CA ALA A 152 -15.20 3.74 -21.10
C ALA A 152 -16.32 4.43 -21.90
N GLU A 153 -16.07 5.65 -22.40
CA GLU A 153 -17.05 6.41 -23.18
C GLU A 153 -17.47 5.71 -24.49
N ASP A 154 -16.59 4.92 -25.09
CA ASP A 154 -16.85 4.12 -26.29
C ASP A 154 -17.53 2.77 -26.01
N GLY A 155 -17.86 2.49 -24.76
CA GLY A 155 -18.53 1.28 -24.29
C GLY A 155 -17.62 0.08 -24.00
N ARG A 156 -16.26 0.23 -24.12
CA ARG A 156 -15.34 -0.80 -23.65
C ARG A 156 -15.49 -1.03 -22.16
N LEU A 157 -15.29 -2.27 -21.74
CA LEU A 157 -15.36 -2.67 -20.34
C LEU A 157 -13.97 -3.09 -19.84
N PHE A 158 -13.70 -2.71 -18.61
CA PHE A 158 -12.44 -3.00 -17.92
C PHE A 158 -12.75 -3.69 -16.60
N LEU A 159 -12.23 -4.89 -16.40
CA LEU A 159 -12.20 -5.55 -15.10
C LEU A 159 -10.98 -5.06 -14.34
N VAL A 160 -11.19 -4.52 -13.15
CA VAL A 160 -10.12 -4.04 -12.25
C VAL A 160 -10.17 -4.83 -10.95
N VAL A 161 -9.05 -5.47 -10.59
CA VAL A 161 -8.90 -6.19 -9.33
C VAL A 161 -7.81 -5.53 -8.50
N HIS A 162 -8.19 -4.88 -7.39
CA HIS A 162 -7.29 -4.26 -6.43
C HIS A 162 -7.08 -5.17 -5.23
N SER A 163 -5.88 -5.69 -5.07
CA SER A 163 -5.49 -6.50 -3.91
C SER A 163 -3.97 -6.59 -3.79
N GLY A 164 -3.48 -7.09 -2.67
CA GLY A 164 -2.06 -7.14 -2.34
C GLY A 164 -1.59 -8.50 -1.83
N SER A 165 -0.54 -8.47 -1.01
CA SER A 165 0.15 -9.66 -0.47
C SER A 165 -0.55 -10.28 0.74
N ARG A 166 -1.74 -9.81 1.07
CA ARG A 166 -2.53 -10.34 2.17
C ARG A 166 -1.73 -10.27 3.50
N HIS A 167 -1.97 -11.21 4.41
CA HIS A 167 -1.28 -11.25 5.70
C HIS A 167 0.23 -11.50 5.57
N LEU A 168 0.67 -12.18 4.51
CA LEU A 168 2.10 -12.45 4.26
C LEU A 168 2.93 -11.16 4.23
N GLY A 169 2.47 -10.14 3.48
CA GLY A 169 3.18 -8.85 3.43
C GLY A 169 3.28 -8.17 4.79
N THR A 170 2.24 -8.26 5.61
CA THR A 170 2.25 -7.74 6.98
C THR A 170 3.30 -8.45 7.83
N GLU A 171 3.35 -9.79 7.81
CA GLU A 171 4.33 -10.59 8.57
C GLU A 171 5.76 -10.26 8.15
N VAL A 172 6.04 -10.17 6.83
CA VAL A 172 7.35 -9.81 6.29
C VAL A 172 7.75 -8.38 6.71
N ALA A 173 6.88 -7.40 6.49
CA ALA A 173 7.16 -6.01 6.82
C ALA A 173 7.39 -5.81 8.33
N GLU A 174 6.59 -6.44 9.19
CA GLU A 174 6.72 -6.35 10.64
C GLU A 174 7.97 -7.05 11.14
N HIS A 175 8.34 -8.21 10.58
CA HIS A 175 9.59 -8.88 10.90
C HIS A 175 10.79 -7.94 10.70
N TYR A 176 10.97 -7.43 9.48
CA TYR A 176 12.12 -6.58 9.17
C TYR A 176 12.09 -5.22 9.89
N GLN A 177 10.91 -4.64 10.12
CA GLN A 177 10.77 -3.43 10.94
C GLN A 177 11.23 -3.69 12.39
N ASN A 178 10.93 -4.88 12.94
CA ASN A 178 11.35 -5.26 14.28
C ASN A 178 12.85 -5.60 14.33
N GLU A 179 13.40 -6.28 13.32
CA GLU A 179 14.83 -6.53 13.21
C GLU A 179 15.63 -5.23 13.08
N GLY A 180 15.16 -4.25 12.30
CA GLY A 180 15.74 -2.91 12.24
C GLY A 180 15.73 -2.23 13.61
N ARG A 181 14.62 -2.30 14.34
CA ARG A 181 14.54 -1.83 15.72
C ARG A 181 15.55 -2.55 16.63
N ARG A 182 15.65 -3.87 16.56
CA ARG A 182 16.61 -4.65 17.35
C ARG A 182 18.05 -4.28 17.01
N ALA A 183 18.38 -4.14 15.74
CA ALA A 183 19.72 -3.74 15.31
C ALA A 183 20.13 -2.36 15.87
N LEU A 184 19.21 -1.39 15.80
CA LEU A 184 19.47 -0.02 16.26
C LEU A 184 19.48 0.12 17.78
N TRP A 185 18.56 -0.55 18.51
CA TRP A 185 18.43 -0.43 19.97
C TRP A 185 18.86 -1.67 20.77
N GLY A 186 19.24 -2.78 20.11
CA GLY A 186 19.54 -4.06 20.76
C GLY A 186 20.74 -3.99 21.72
N GLY A 187 21.76 -3.21 21.39
CA GLY A 187 22.91 -2.96 22.27
C GLY A 187 22.47 -2.29 23.58
N ALA A 188 21.58 -1.32 23.50
CA ALA A 188 21.03 -0.64 24.67
C ALA A 188 20.17 -1.58 25.54
N GLN A 189 19.38 -2.48 24.93
CA GLN A 189 18.58 -3.47 25.67
C GLN A 189 19.45 -4.49 26.40
N TYR A 190 20.54 -4.97 25.78
CA TYR A 190 21.48 -5.89 26.41
C TYR A 190 22.19 -5.22 27.59
N GLN A 191 22.65 -3.98 27.45
CA GLN A 191 23.27 -3.22 28.53
C GLN A 191 22.30 -2.93 29.67
N VAL A 192 21.04 -2.61 29.38
CA VAL A 192 19.99 -2.42 30.38
C VAL A 192 19.76 -3.72 31.17
N GLN A 193 19.65 -4.87 30.50
CA GLN A 193 19.45 -6.14 31.19
C GLN A 193 20.66 -6.53 32.05
N ALA A 194 21.88 -6.43 31.51
CA ALA A 194 23.10 -6.71 32.24
C ALA A 194 23.25 -5.78 33.48
N THR A 195 22.88 -4.50 33.35
CA THR A 195 22.90 -3.54 34.46
C THR A 195 21.85 -3.89 35.52
N ILE A 196 20.64 -4.32 35.12
CA ILE A 196 19.61 -4.79 36.05
C ILE A 196 20.10 -5.99 36.85
N ASP A 197 20.69 -6.97 36.16
CA ASP A 197 21.16 -8.20 36.80
C ASP A 197 22.34 -7.92 37.76
N HIS A 198 23.24 -7.02 37.37
CA HIS A 198 24.36 -6.56 38.24
C HIS A 198 23.82 -5.83 39.49
N LEU A 199 22.92 -4.84 39.34
CA LEU A 199 22.33 -4.12 40.47
C LEU A 199 21.50 -5.02 41.40
N LYS A 200 20.83 -6.03 40.85
CA LYS A 200 20.14 -7.04 41.64
C LYS A 200 21.10 -7.91 42.44
N ALA A 201 22.22 -8.34 41.82
CA ALA A 201 23.25 -9.13 42.49
C ALA A 201 23.90 -8.35 43.63
N GLU A 202 24.03 -7.03 43.51
CA GLU A 202 24.55 -6.15 44.55
C GLU A 202 23.48 -5.71 45.59
N GLY A 203 22.22 -6.12 45.44
CA GLY A 203 21.13 -5.70 46.34
C GLY A 203 20.67 -4.26 46.20
N ARG A 204 21.08 -3.57 45.13
CA ARG A 204 20.81 -2.14 44.85
C ARG A 204 19.51 -1.93 44.09
N PHE A 205 18.43 -2.52 44.53
CA PHE A 205 17.15 -2.51 43.84
C PHE A 205 16.55 -1.10 43.62
N GLN A 206 16.79 -0.17 44.56
CA GLN A 206 16.26 1.20 44.49
C GLN A 206 16.92 2.03 43.38
N GLU A 207 18.10 1.64 42.93
CA GLU A 207 18.84 2.36 41.90
C GLU A 207 18.49 1.91 40.48
N ILE A 208 17.81 0.75 40.32
CA ILE A 208 17.49 0.14 39.02
C ILE A 208 16.75 1.14 38.11
N GLN A 209 15.66 1.76 38.59
CA GLN A 209 14.87 2.67 37.77
C GLN A 209 15.64 3.92 37.32
N LYS A 210 16.46 4.48 38.22
CA LYS A 210 17.28 5.66 37.93
C LYS A 210 18.37 5.35 36.92
N THR A 211 19.05 4.22 37.07
CA THR A 211 20.13 3.78 36.19
C THR A 211 19.61 3.41 34.81
N ILE A 212 18.46 2.70 34.73
CA ILE A 212 17.80 2.42 33.46
C ILE A 212 17.41 3.71 32.71
N LYS A 213 16.88 4.69 33.44
CA LYS A 213 16.50 5.98 32.86
C LYS A 213 17.71 6.73 32.31
N ALA A 214 18.85 6.68 33.01
CA ALA A 214 20.10 7.28 32.56
C ALA A 214 20.66 6.56 31.31
N LEU A 215 20.73 5.22 31.33
CA LEU A 215 21.16 4.40 30.17
C LEU A 215 20.28 4.61 28.93
N LYS A 216 18.95 4.66 29.12
CA LYS A 216 18.04 4.95 28.01
C LYS A 216 18.27 6.33 27.42
N LYS A 217 18.57 7.33 28.25
CA LYS A 217 18.88 8.69 27.81
C LYS A 217 20.25 8.77 27.10
N GLU A 218 21.24 8.01 27.55
CA GLU A 218 22.57 7.94 26.94
C GLU A 218 22.56 7.25 25.57
N HIS A 219 21.62 6.28 25.37
CA HIS A 219 21.40 5.56 24.13
C HIS A 219 20.13 6.03 23.39
N GLU A 220 19.65 7.25 23.67
CA GLU A 220 18.52 7.82 22.95
C GLU A 220 18.95 8.15 21.53
N LEU A 221 18.71 7.19 20.62
CA LEU A 221 18.83 7.46 19.19
C LEU A 221 17.74 8.48 18.82
N ASN A 222 18.14 9.55 18.12
CA ASN A 222 17.22 10.57 17.63
C ASN A 222 16.29 10.06 16.49
N ILE A 223 16.25 8.74 16.25
CA ILE A 223 15.45 8.11 15.22
C ILE A 223 14.13 7.66 15.82
N PRO A 224 12.98 8.12 15.28
CA PRO A 224 11.67 7.60 15.68
C PRO A 224 11.57 6.10 15.43
N LYS A 225 10.90 5.35 16.33
CA LYS A 225 10.76 3.90 16.21
C LYS A 225 10.13 3.45 14.88
N ASP A 226 9.24 4.27 14.32
CA ASP A 226 8.59 3.98 13.05
C ASP A 226 9.50 4.22 11.83
N LEU A 227 10.63 4.92 12.03
CA LEU A 227 11.67 5.14 11.04
C LEU A 227 12.90 4.24 11.26
N ALA A 228 12.80 3.23 12.13
CA ALA A 228 13.86 2.23 12.27
C ALA A 228 14.13 1.57 10.91
N TYR A 229 15.38 1.61 10.50
CA TYR A 229 15.81 1.12 9.19
C TYR A 229 16.58 -0.20 9.29
N VAL A 230 16.71 -0.88 8.17
CA VAL A 230 17.59 -2.02 7.95
C VAL A 230 18.71 -1.62 7.01
N GLU A 231 19.93 -2.13 7.27
CA GLU A 231 21.13 -1.92 6.47
C GLU A 231 21.97 -3.21 6.38
N GLY A 232 22.97 -3.24 5.50
CA GLY A 232 23.85 -4.38 5.32
C GLY A 232 23.08 -5.66 4.98
N LYS A 233 23.35 -6.75 5.72
CA LYS A 233 22.70 -8.05 5.47
C LYS A 233 21.17 -8.01 5.62
N LEU A 234 20.65 -7.29 6.61
CA LEU A 234 19.20 -7.14 6.79
C LEU A 234 18.55 -6.37 5.63
N PHE A 235 19.25 -5.41 5.03
CA PHE A 235 18.81 -4.73 3.82
C PHE A 235 18.68 -5.71 2.64
N GLU A 236 19.71 -6.52 2.40
CA GLU A 236 19.72 -7.52 1.32
C GLU A 236 18.59 -8.56 1.50
N ASP A 237 18.41 -9.05 2.72
CA ASP A 237 17.38 -10.03 3.04
C ASP A 237 15.98 -9.44 2.88
N TYR A 238 15.77 -8.18 3.30
CA TYR A 238 14.50 -7.50 3.10
C TYR A 238 14.17 -7.29 1.60
N ILE A 239 15.13 -6.86 0.78
CA ILE A 239 14.94 -6.71 -0.68
C ILE A 239 14.56 -8.06 -1.31
N HIS A 240 15.22 -9.13 -0.90
CA HIS A 240 14.91 -10.48 -1.39
C HIS A 240 13.46 -10.88 -1.05
N ASP A 241 13.08 -10.75 0.20
CA ASP A 241 11.76 -11.18 0.68
C ASP A 241 10.64 -10.27 0.19
N MET A 242 10.93 -8.97 0.04
CA MET A 242 10.00 -8.03 -0.58
C MET A 242 9.69 -8.42 -2.04
N LYS A 243 10.70 -8.82 -2.83
CA LYS A 243 10.50 -9.28 -4.22
C LYS A 243 9.61 -10.52 -4.29
N LEU A 244 9.85 -11.52 -3.43
CA LEU A 244 8.99 -12.70 -3.35
C LEU A 244 7.56 -12.33 -2.93
N THR A 245 7.42 -11.40 -1.99
CA THR A 245 6.10 -10.92 -1.55
C THR A 245 5.36 -10.14 -2.65
N GLN A 246 6.08 -9.38 -3.48
CA GLN A 246 5.51 -8.73 -4.67
C GLN A 246 5.03 -9.77 -5.71
N GLN A 247 5.83 -10.80 -5.98
CA GLN A 247 5.43 -11.91 -6.86
C GLN A 247 4.18 -12.61 -6.33
N PHE A 248 4.12 -12.87 -5.03
CA PHE A 248 2.93 -13.41 -4.38
C PHE A 248 1.69 -12.54 -4.58
N ALA A 249 1.80 -11.21 -4.38
CA ALA A 249 0.70 -10.27 -4.58
C ALA A 249 0.21 -10.24 -6.04
N MET A 250 1.14 -10.33 -7.00
CA MET A 250 0.81 -10.44 -8.43
C MET A 250 0.03 -11.72 -8.72
N LEU A 251 0.49 -12.86 -8.22
CA LEU A 251 -0.20 -14.14 -8.38
C LEU A 251 -1.57 -14.14 -7.70
N ASN A 252 -1.72 -13.46 -6.55
CA ASN A 252 -3.00 -13.29 -5.88
C ASN A 252 -4.03 -12.57 -6.78
N ARG A 253 -3.66 -11.44 -7.40
CA ARG A 253 -4.54 -10.70 -8.32
C ARG A 253 -4.84 -11.52 -9.57
N LYS A 254 -3.81 -12.14 -10.18
CA LYS A 254 -3.97 -13.00 -11.36
C LYS A 254 -4.97 -14.15 -11.09
N ALA A 255 -4.87 -14.80 -9.93
CA ALA A 255 -5.78 -15.89 -9.56
C ALA A 255 -7.24 -15.44 -9.51
N MET A 256 -7.53 -14.24 -8.97
CA MET A 256 -8.89 -13.70 -8.95
C MET A 256 -9.38 -13.34 -10.35
N VAL A 257 -8.52 -12.73 -11.17
CA VAL A 257 -8.83 -12.46 -12.59
C VAL A 257 -9.15 -13.76 -13.32
N ASP A 258 -8.32 -14.81 -13.18
CA ASP A 258 -8.52 -16.10 -13.84
C ASP A 258 -9.86 -16.75 -13.44
N VAL A 259 -10.25 -16.65 -12.16
CA VAL A 259 -11.54 -17.13 -11.66
C VAL A 259 -12.70 -16.39 -12.33
N ILE A 260 -12.64 -15.07 -12.40
CA ILE A 260 -13.69 -14.24 -13.00
C ILE A 260 -13.76 -14.47 -14.51
N MET A 261 -12.64 -14.40 -15.21
CA MET A 261 -12.58 -14.58 -16.66
C MET A 261 -13.15 -15.95 -17.07
N THR A 262 -12.74 -17.01 -16.36
CA THR A 262 -13.23 -18.38 -16.62
C THR A 262 -14.71 -18.54 -16.28
N GLY A 263 -15.14 -18.09 -15.10
CA GLY A 263 -16.52 -18.27 -14.62
C GLY A 263 -17.55 -17.48 -15.40
N MET A 264 -17.18 -16.32 -15.93
CA MET A 264 -18.02 -15.48 -16.76
C MET A 264 -17.90 -15.81 -18.26
N GLY A 265 -16.83 -16.48 -18.68
CA GLY A 265 -16.51 -16.75 -20.09
C GLY A 265 -16.00 -15.51 -20.81
N PHE A 266 -15.31 -14.60 -20.08
CA PHE A 266 -14.77 -13.38 -20.66
C PHE A 266 -13.47 -13.62 -21.45
N THR A 267 -13.22 -12.71 -22.40
CA THR A 267 -12.01 -12.71 -23.24
C THR A 267 -11.23 -11.42 -23.03
N ALA A 268 -9.98 -11.55 -22.61
CA ALA A 268 -9.08 -10.40 -22.49
C ALA A 268 -8.63 -9.87 -23.86
N VAL A 269 -8.66 -8.56 -24.02
CA VAL A 269 -8.05 -7.83 -25.15
C VAL A 269 -6.66 -7.36 -24.78
N GLU A 270 -6.53 -6.74 -23.61
CA GLU A 270 -5.27 -6.26 -23.05
C GLU A 270 -5.30 -6.43 -21.54
N THR A 271 -4.12 -6.62 -20.94
CA THR A 271 -3.96 -6.69 -19.49
C THR A 271 -2.73 -5.89 -19.09
N PHE A 272 -2.85 -5.10 -18.02
CA PHE A 272 -1.71 -4.40 -17.42
C PHE A 272 -1.87 -4.33 -15.90
N THR A 273 -0.73 -4.20 -15.20
CA THR A 273 -0.69 -4.13 -13.74
C THR A 273 -0.10 -2.81 -13.26
N THR A 274 -0.57 -2.31 -12.13
CA THR A 274 -0.08 -1.08 -11.47
C THR A 274 0.15 -1.37 -10.00
N ILE A 275 1.37 -1.16 -9.49
CA ILE A 275 1.76 -1.48 -8.11
C ILE A 275 2.10 -0.19 -7.36
N HIS A 276 1.76 -0.08 -6.06
CA HIS A 276 1.93 1.15 -5.30
C HIS A 276 2.61 1.04 -3.92
N ASN A 277 3.00 -0.14 -3.47
CA ASN A 277 3.74 -0.35 -2.21
C ASN A 277 4.92 -1.29 -2.47
N TYR A 278 6.05 -0.73 -2.91
CA TYR A 278 7.21 -1.53 -3.27
C TYR A 278 8.48 -0.68 -3.41
N ILE A 279 9.59 -1.35 -3.66
CA ILE A 279 10.85 -0.74 -4.09
C ILE A 279 11.13 -1.18 -5.52
N ASP A 280 11.25 -0.21 -6.42
CA ASP A 280 11.85 -0.41 -7.74
C ASP A 280 13.35 -0.63 -7.54
N THR A 281 13.79 -1.88 -7.59
CA THR A 281 15.18 -2.24 -7.29
C THR A 281 16.15 -1.93 -8.41
N ASP A 282 15.68 -1.62 -9.62
CA ASP A 282 16.53 -1.20 -10.72
C ASP A 282 16.84 0.30 -10.62
N ALA A 283 15.84 1.10 -10.27
CA ALA A 283 15.98 2.54 -10.07
C ALA A 283 16.30 2.92 -8.61
N MET A 284 16.24 1.98 -7.68
CA MET A 284 16.38 2.20 -6.23
C MET A 284 15.44 3.30 -5.74
N ILE A 285 14.16 3.17 -6.08
CA ILE A 285 13.09 4.10 -5.68
C ILE A 285 12.06 3.34 -4.83
N LEU A 286 11.90 3.78 -3.59
CA LEU A 286 10.82 3.37 -2.69
C LEU A 286 9.53 4.10 -3.09
N ARG A 287 8.42 3.36 -3.13
CA ARG A 287 7.07 3.88 -3.35
C ARG A 287 6.12 3.37 -2.28
N LYS A 288 5.46 4.28 -1.59
CA LYS A 288 4.37 4.00 -0.63
C LYS A 288 3.12 4.75 -1.02
N GLY A 289 2.11 4.03 -1.50
CA GLY A 289 0.92 4.69 -2.05
C GLY A 289 1.28 5.63 -3.20
N SER A 290 2.18 5.19 -4.06
CA SER A 290 2.54 5.86 -5.31
C SER A 290 2.93 4.81 -6.34
N VAL A 291 2.67 5.08 -7.60
CA VAL A 291 2.88 4.15 -8.71
C VAL A 291 4.05 4.58 -9.59
N SER A 292 4.63 3.64 -10.34
CA SER A 292 5.58 3.94 -11.40
C SER A 292 4.88 4.71 -12.52
N ALA A 293 5.58 5.68 -13.10
CA ALA A 293 5.15 6.47 -14.25
C ALA A 293 6.34 6.73 -15.20
N LYS A 294 7.08 5.65 -15.52
CA LYS A 294 8.17 5.70 -16.51
C LYS A 294 7.62 6.10 -17.86
N ALA A 295 8.45 6.64 -18.74
CA ALA A 295 8.02 7.11 -20.04
C ALA A 295 7.31 6.01 -20.86
N GLY A 296 6.06 6.24 -21.23
CA GLY A 296 5.22 5.30 -21.99
C GLY A 296 4.63 4.14 -21.16
N GLU A 297 4.90 4.07 -19.87
CA GLU A 297 4.32 3.05 -18.97
C GLU A 297 2.82 3.30 -18.77
N LYS A 298 2.00 2.27 -19.00
CA LYS A 298 0.56 2.34 -18.74
C LYS A 298 0.29 2.13 -17.26
N LEU A 299 -0.52 2.98 -16.66
CA LEU A 299 -0.87 2.91 -15.25
C LEU A 299 -2.34 3.27 -15.00
N LEU A 300 -2.90 2.74 -13.91
CA LEU A 300 -4.25 3.03 -13.44
C LEU A 300 -4.18 3.88 -12.16
N ILE A 301 -4.99 4.93 -12.11
CA ILE A 301 -5.19 5.76 -10.91
C ILE A 301 -6.67 5.67 -10.52
N PRO A 302 -7.06 4.79 -9.58
CA PRO A 302 -8.44 4.69 -9.10
C PRO A 302 -8.79 5.90 -8.23
N ILE A 303 -10.00 6.40 -8.36
CA ILE A 303 -10.47 7.55 -7.60
C ILE A 303 -11.34 7.09 -6.41
N ASN A 304 -12.51 6.54 -6.70
CA ASN A 304 -13.44 5.97 -5.70
C ASN A 304 -14.52 5.13 -6.40
N MET A 305 -15.38 4.49 -5.62
CA MET A 305 -16.44 3.58 -6.08
C MET A 305 -17.46 4.20 -7.06
N ARG A 306 -17.56 5.54 -7.16
CA ARG A 306 -18.49 6.27 -8.05
C ARG A 306 -17.79 6.86 -9.25
N ASP A 307 -16.65 7.51 -9.05
CA ASP A 307 -15.98 8.29 -10.07
C ASP A 307 -15.07 7.44 -10.97
N GLY A 308 -14.73 6.21 -10.52
CA GLY A 308 -13.95 5.23 -11.28
C GLY A 308 -12.47 5.51 -11.29
N SER A 309 -11.86 5.35 -12.45
CA SER A 309 -10.41 5.35 -12.59
C SER A 309 -9.91 6.13 -13.81
N LEU A 310 -8.65 6.54 -13.75
CA LEU A 310 -7.92 7.15 -14.87
C LEU A 310 -6.92 6.13 -15.42
N ILE A 311 -7.00 5.79 -16.70
CA ILE A 311 -5.94 5.10 -17.43
C ILE A 311 -5.00 6.16 -17.96
N CYS A 312 -3.72 6.06 -17.59
CA CYS A 312 -2.71 7.06 -17.94
C CYS A 312 -1.48 6.43 -18.58
N SER A 313 -0.70 7.26 -19.28
CA SER A 313 0.67 6.97 -19.72
C SER A 313 1.66 7.82 -18.93
N GLY A 314 2.65 7.18 -18.32
CA GLY A 314 3.73 7.84 -17.60
C GLY A 314 4.60 8.70 -18.52
N LYS A 315 5.08 9.82 -18.03
CA LYS A 315 5.97 10.76 -18.76
C LYS A 315 7.44 10.59 -18.41
N GLY A 316 7.78 9.72 -17.44
CA GLY A 316 9.15 9.54 -16.99
C GLY A 316 9.76 10.78 -16.33
N ASN A 317 8.94 11.58 -15.63
CA ASN A 317 9.40 12.83 -15.02
C ASN A 317 10.32 12.52 -13.81
N GLU A 318 11.62 12.77 -13.99
CA GLU A 318 12.62 12.54 -12.96
C GLU A 318 12.40 13.40 -11.71
N ASP A 319 11.85 14.61 -11.85
CA ASP A 319 11.53 15.46 -10.69
C ASP A 319 10.46 14.84 -9.78
N TRP A 320 9.68 13.93 -10.32
CA TRP A 320 8.67 13.16 -9.62
C TRP A 320 9.15 11.75 -9.22
N ASN A 321 10.45 11.45 -9.29
CA ASN A 321 11.00 10.11 -9.18
C ASN A 321 10.33 9.12 -10.15
N CYS A 322 10.01 9.56 -11.37
CA CYS A 322 9.24 8.77 -12.36
C CYS A 322 8.03 8.09 -11.72
N SER A 323 7.24 8.84 -10.95
CA SER A 323 6.13 8.31 -10.15
C SER A 323 4.88 9.18 -10.29
N ALA A 324 3.72 8.58 -10.04
CA ALA A 324 2.40 9.24 -10.03
C ALA A 324 1.62 8.85 -8.76
N PRO A 325 0.52 9.56 -8.41
CA PRO A 325 -0.36 9.16 -7.32
C PRO A 325 -0.96 7.78 -7.60
N HIS A 326 -1.23 7.02 -6.52
CA HIS A 326 -1.84 5.69 -6.62
C HIS A 326 -3.37 5.72 -6.58
N GLY A 327 -3.97 6.89 -6.32
CA GLY A 327 -5.40 7.08 -6.18
C GLY A 327 -5.76 8.53 -5.92
N ALA A 328 -6.96 8.78 -5.38
CA ALA A 328 -7.41 10.12 -5.05
C ALA A 328 -6.82 10.64 -3.71
N GLY A 329 -6.52 9.75 -2.77
CA GLY A 329 -6.22 10.09 -1.40
C GLY A 329 -7.49 10.38 -0.58
N ARG A 330 -7.40 10.15 0.72
CA ARG A 330 -8.55 10.32 1.63
C ARG A 330 -8.63 11.75 2.15
N LEU A 331 -9.85 12.27 2.27
CA LEU A 331 -10.15 13.54 2.96
C LEU A 331 -10.18 13.35 4.47
N MET A 332 -10.48 12.14 4.94
CA MET A 332 -10.65 11.84 6.36
C MET A 332 -10.23 10.41 6.69
N SER A 333 -9.86 10.19 7.95
CA SER A 333 -9.54 8.83 8.42
C SER A 333 -10.78 7.92 8.38
N ARG A 334 -10.59 6.59 8.33
CA ARG A 334 -11.69 5.60 8.37
C ARG A 334 -12.64 5.86 9.53
N LYS A 335 -12.11 6.06 10.74
CA LYS A 335 -12.90 6.34 11.93
C LYS A 335 -13.70 7.66 11.80
N ALA A 336 -13.12 8.69 11.21
CA ALA A 336 -13.81 9.95 10.98
C ALA A 336 -14.94 9.79 9.95
N ALA A 337 -14.73 8.99 8.90
CA ALA A 337 -15.76 8.70 7.90
C ALA A 337 -16.97 7.98 8.50
N PHE A 338 -16.77 6.94 9.32
CA PHE A 338 -17.86 6.28 10.05
C PHE A 338 -18.67 7.22 10.95
N ASN A 339 -18.04 8.27 11.50
CA ASN A 339 -18.72 9.21 12.38
C ASN A 339 -19.40 10.38 11.64
N ALA A 340 -18.94 10.73 10.46
CA ALA A 340 -19.34 11.94 9.74
C ALA A 340 -20.29 11.68 8.57
N LEU A 341 -20.22 10.48 7.97
CA LEU A 341 -20.96 10.13 6.76
C LEU A 341 -22.25 9.36 7.09
N SER A 342 -23.25 9.44 6.21
CA SER A 342 -24.51 8.75 6.37
C SER A 342 -24.72 7.68 5.31
N MET A 343 -25.45 6.62 5.67
CA MET A 343 -25.83 5.56 4.73
C MET A 343 -26.77 6.06 3.63
N GLU A 344 -27.63 7.05 3.93
CA GLU A 344 -28.55 7.64 2.96
C GLU A 344 -27.79 8.35 1.83
N GLU A 345 -26.79 9.16 2.20
CA GLU A 345 -25.91 9.82 1.23
C GLU A 345 -25.10 8.80 0.45
N PHE A 346 -24.54 7.76 1.12
CA PHE A 346 -23.79 6.72 0.44
C PHE A 346 -24.62 5.97 -0.59
N GLN A 347 -25.85 5.59 -0.26
CA GLN A 347 -26.78 4.96 -1.20
C GLN A 347 -27.06 5.85 -2.40
N LYS A 348 -27.33 7.13 -2.17
CA LYS A 348 -27.57 8.12 -3.23
C LYS A 348 -26.37 8.30 -4.15
N GLU A 349 -25.15 8.39 -3.60
CA GLU A 349 -23.92 8.56 -4.37
C GLU A 349 -23.60 7.35 -5.25
N MET A 350 -24.12 6.17 -4.90
CA MET A 350 -23.92 4.92 -5.65
C MET A 350 -25.08 4.59 -6.62
N GLU A 351 -26.06 5.49 -6.79
CA GLU A 351 -27.15 5.29 -7.75
C GLU A 351 -26.61 5.10 -9.17
N GLY A 352 -27.11 4.06 -9.86
CA GLY A 352 -26.71 3.73 -11.24
C GLY A 352 -25.49 2.78 -11.33
N ILE A 353 -24.86 2.43 -10.22
CA ILE A 353 -23.79 1.43 -10.16
C ILE A 353 -24.33 0.17 -9.50
N TYR A 354 -24.18 -0.98 -10.15
CA TYR A 354 -24.56 -2.24 -9.54
C TYR A 354 -23.57 -2.62 -8.43
N THR A 355 -24.04 -2.67 -7.21
CA THR A 355 -23.24 -3.08 -6.05
C THR A 355 -24.14 -3.65 -4.95
N THR A 356 -23.65 -4.68 -4.30
CA THR A 356 -24.27 -5.28 -3.10
C THR A 356 -23.48 -4.94 -1.82
N CYS A 357 -22.54 -3.98 -1.93
CA CYS A 357 -21.59 -3.63 -0.88
C CYS A 357 -21.83 -2.24 -0.27
N VAL A 358 -22.96 -1.59 -0.55
CA VAL A 358 -23.37 -0.35 0.13
C VAL A 358 -24.04 -0.72 1.46
N VAL A 359 -23.21 -0.99 2.46
CA VAL A 359 -23.61 -1.47 3.78
C VAL A 359 -22.90 -0.65 4.87
N PRO A 360 -23.38 -0.66 6.13
CA PRO A 360 -22.74 0.10 7.21
C PRO A 360 -21.23 -0.18 7.36
N ASP A 361 -20.81 -1.41 7.18
CA ASP A 361 -19.40 -1.81 7.37
C ASP A 361 -18.46 -1.30 6.26
N THR A 362 -18.98 -0.79 5.16
CA THR A 362 -18.20 -0.17 4.06
C THR A 362 -18.39 1.34 3.95
N LEU A 363 -19.07 1.97 4.90
CA LEU A 363 -19.37 3.40 4.89
C LEU A 363 -18.10 4.27 4.81
N ASP A 364 -17.01 3.83 5.43
CA ASP A 364 -15.72 4.54 5.40
C ASP A 364 -15.06 4.55 4.01
N GLU A 365 -15.50 3.70 3.10
CA GLU A 365 -15.02 3.62 1.71
C GLU A 365 -15.95 4.33 0.72
N SER A 366 -16.99 5.00 1.21
CA SER A 366 -17.90 5.78 0.35
C SER A 366 -17.14 6.87 -0.44
N PRO A 367 -17.65 7.28 -1.62
CA PRO A 367 -17.01 8.30 -2.46
C PRO A 367 -16.68 9.59 -1.71
N MET A 368 -17.52 9.98 -0.76
CA MET A 368 -17.35 11.20 0.04
C MET A 368 -16.14 11.21 0.98
N ALA A 369 -15.51 10.05 1.22
CA ALA A 369 -14.30 9.94 2.03
C ALA A 369 -13.01 10.32 1.26
N TYR A 370 -13.10 10.55 -0.06
CA TYR A 370 -11.97 10.74 -0.96
C TYR A 370 -11.97 12.12 -1.62
N LYS A 371 -10.77 12.58 -2.03
CA LYS A 371 -10.61 13.77 -2.84
C LYS A 371 -11.30 13.58 -4.20
N SER A 372 -11.71 14.68 -4.82
CA SER A 372 -12.37 14.62 -6.13
C SER A 372 -11.40 14.22 -7.24
N MET A 373 -11.93 13.64 -8.32
CA MET A 373 -11.16 13.35 -9.53
C MET A 373 -10.51 14.62 -10.10
N ASP A 374 -11.23 15.74 -10.09
CA ASP A 374 -10.74 17.02 -10.66
C ASP A 374 -9.51 17.55 -9.91
N GLU A 375 -9.44 17.37 -8.60
CA GLU A 375 -8.25 17.73 -7.81
C GLU A 375 -7.02 16.94 -8.25
N ILE A 376 -7.16 15.64 -8.52
CA ILE A 376 -6.06 14.80 -9.00
C ILE A 376 -5.68 15.16 -10.43
N VAL A 377 -6.66 15.27 -11.32
CA VAL A 377 -6.46 15.63 -12.73
C VAL A 377 -5.71 16.96 -12.88
N ALA A 378 -6.04 17.95 -12.06
CA ALA A 378 -5.39 19.27 -12.09
C ALA A 378 -3.89 19.22 -11.79
N GLN A 379 -3.41 18.14 -11.15
CA GLN A 379 -2.03 18.08 -10.63
C GLN A 379 -1.14 17.06 -11.32
N ILE A 380 -1.70 16.01 -11.94
CA ILE A 380 -0.90 14.90 -12.50
C ILE A 380 -0.27 15.18 -13.87
N GLY A 381 -0.69 16.25 -14.55
CA GLY A 381 -0.21 16.60 -15.88
C GLY A 381 1.32 16.58 -16.07
N PRO A 382 2.14 17.01 -15.10
CA PRO A 382 3.60 16.93 -15.22
C PRO A 382 4.17 15.52 -15.26
N THR A 383 3.51 14.51 -14.66
CA THR A 383 4.03 13.15 -14.51
C THR A 383 3.30 12.09 -15.32
N ALA A 384 2.02 12.31 -15.63
CA ALA A 384 1.21 11.36 -16.39
C ALA A 384 0.30 12.08 -17.38
N GLU A 385 0.06 11.44 -18.52
CA GLU A 385 -0.94 11.83 -19.51
C GLU A 385 -2.17 10.95 -19.36
N ILE A 386 -3.35 11.55 -19.23
CA ILE A 386 -4.61 10.82 -19.15
C ILE A 386 -4.96 10.33 -20.55
N ILE A 387 -5.01 9.01 -20.74
CA ILE A 387 -5.43 8.37 -21.99
C ILE A 387 -6.96 8.26 -21.98
N GLU A 388 -7.54 7.84 -20.86
CA GLU A 388 -8.95 7.52 -20.77
C GLU A 388 -9.48 7.64 -19.34
N ARG A 389 -10.78 7.97 -19.22
CA ARG A 389 -11.54 7.91 -17.96
C ARG A 389 -12.52 6.75 -18.07
N ILE A 390 -12.49 5.86 -17.10
CA ILE A 390 -13.38 4.71 -17.00
C ILE A 390 -14.25 4.86 -15.75
N ARG A 391 -15.55 4.54 -15.85
CA ARG A 391 -16.53 4.72 -14.77
C ARG A 391 -17.12 3.40 -14.33
N PRO A 392 -17.32 3.19 -13.03
CA PRO A 392 -17.86 1.96 -12.51
C PRO A 392 -19.28 1.71 -13.04
N VAL A 393 -19.52 0.49 -13.48
CA VAL A 393 -20.86 -0.07 -13.74
C VAL A 393 -21.16 -1.20 -12.77
N TYR A 394 -20.13 -1.78 -12.16
CA TYR A 394 -20.20 -2.79 -11.11
C TYR A 394 -19.08 -2.55 -10.10
N ASN A 395 -19.37 -2.70 -8.81
CA ASN A 395 -18.36 -2.64 -7.74
C ASN A 395 -18.65 -3.69 -6.66
N PHE A 396 -17.60 -4.43 -6.27
CA PHE A 396 -17.59 -5.33 -5.13
C PHE A 396 -16.49 -4.93 -4.16
N LYS A 397 -16.86 -4.75 -2.90
CA LYS A 397 -15.96 -4.36 -1.81
C LYS A 397 -16.30 -5.14 -0.56
N ALA A 398 -15.29 -5.55 0.19
CA ALA A 398 -15.48 -6.25 1.46
C ALA A 398 -15.11 -5.35 2.64
N ALA A 399 -15.86 -5.47 3.72
CA ALA A 399 -15.45 -4.94 5.01
C ALA A 399 -14.24 -5.69 5.58
N ASP A 400 -13.52 -5.06 6.51
CA ASP A 400 -12.36 -5.63 7.22
C ASP A 400 -12.75 -6.73 8.23
#